data_ed7f8d3d16ed166c40ad782a3a4bc600
#
_entry.id   ed7f8d3d16ed166c40ad782a3a4bc600
#
_cell.length_a   1.000
_cell.length_b   1.000
_cell.length_c   1.000
_cell.angle_alpha   90.00
_cell.angle_beta   90.00
_cell.angle_gamma   90.00
#
_symmetry.space_group_name_H-M   'P 1'
#
loop_
_entity.id
_entity.type
_entity.pdbx_description
1 polymer ?
#
loop_
_entity_poly.entity_id
_entity_poly.type
_entity_poly.pdbx_seq_one_letter_code
_entity_poly.pdbx_strand_id
1 'polypeptide(L)'
;MRKYILLFASLILMITLASCSKSNPKQKKTTKDDEMKVGEMMQENKEHVWFIGRDDEPLDKNTKIERYIITKNGHMKVYVAERIPAQKLGDLLKKDEKSLIKDIKNQDKSFFKFDVAEIVAKTNADIENAKDLKKEGYEDYSPSQDSHGGTDYAVLKKENENQSPEESLKELEKYKKDVDGMPYKAPKSQKVDLRSIGSGELEISIARNYGYPKIIGSGSDVDNSKSLSFTNTENPKSIAGKKVAGLSNYDEDSEESAYPYLVTVVDDKVKKVLLDKPTDPAIKDNQKFKHKKGS
;
A
#
# COMPACT_ATOMS: atom_id res chain seq x y z
N MET A 1 53.80 -33.80 -45.99
CA MET A 1 54.48 -33.68 -44.72
C MET A 1 53.42 -33.64 -43.63
N ARG A 2 52.82 -34.76 -43.24
CA ARG A 2 53.26 -35.77 -42.27
C ARG A 2 53.62 -35.14 -40.95
N LYS A 3 52.86 -35.63 -39.95
CA LYS A 3 53.13 -35.62 -38.50
C LYS A 3 52.61 -34.37 -37.77
N TYR A 4 51.50 -34.57 -37.11
CA TYR A 4 51.20 -34.24 -35.68
C TYR A 4 49.67 -34.31 -35.45
N ILE A 5 49.08 -35.47 -35.80
CA ILE A 5 47.74 -35.88 -35.40
C ILE A 5 47.95 -37.17 -34.59
N LEU A 6 48.23 -37.09 -33.34
CA LEU A 6 48.22 -38.23 -32.40
C LEU A 6 48.81 -37.80 -31.06
N LEU A 7 48.11 -36.97 -30.28
CA LEU A 7 48.46 -36.73 -28.86
C LEU A 7 47.41 -35.96 -28.09
N PHE A 8 46.11 -36.20 -28.35
CA PHE A 8 45.05 -35.68 -27.47
C PHE A 8 43.87 -36.66 -27.28
N ALA A 9 44.18 -37.95 -27.27
CA ALA A 9 43.18 -39.00 -27.06
C ALA A 9 43.49 -39.89 -25.85
N SER A 10 44.04 -39.37 -24.76
CA SER A 10 44.35 -40.22 -23.60
C SER A 10 44.33 -39.49 -22.26
N LEU A 11 43.28 -38.65 -22.00
CA LEU A 11 43.10 -38.12 -20.66
C LEU A 11 41.61 -37.97 -20.24
N ILE A 12 40.77 -38.86 -20.72
CA ILE A 12 39.36 -38.96 -20.26
C ILE A 12 39.09 -40.43 -19.95
N LEU A 13 39.80 -40.97 -19.04
CA LEU A 13 39.44 -42.27 -18.44
C LEU A 13 40.18 -42.42 -17.15
N MET A 14 39.63 -41.97 -16.08
CA MET A 14 39.78 -42.44 -14.69
C MET A 14 39.28 -41.37 -13.74
N ILE A 15 38.05 -41.49 -13.33
CA ILE A 15 37.58 -41.26 -11.94
C ILE A 15 36.15 -41.81 -11.89
N THR A 16 36.01 -43.13 -11.91
CA THR A 16 34.86 -43.82 -11.32
C THR A 16 35.39 -44.51 -10.09
N LEU A 17 35.31 -43.83 -8.95
CA LEU A 17 35.45 -44.52 -7.66
C LEU A 17 34.15 -44.32 -6.89
N ALA A 18 33.52 -45.48 -6.69
CA ALA A 18 32.37 -45.71 -5.86
C ALA A 18 32.55 -45.08 -4.48
N SER A 19 31.55 -44.34 -4.06
CA SER A 19 31.28 -44.09 -2.65
C SER A 19 29.81 -44.43 -2.40
N CYS A 20 29.59 -45.66 -1.94
CA CYS A 20 28.39 -46.02 -1.22
C CYS A 20 28.37 -45.25 0.10
N SER A 21 27.53 -44.30 0.26
CA SER A 21 27.20 -43.71 1.54
C SER A 21 25.70 -43.54 1.68
N LYS A 22 25.21 -44.20 2.69
CA LYS A 22 23.94 -44.19 3.41
C LYS A 22 22.94 -43.12 2.93
N SER A 23 21.76 -43.60 2.58
CA SER A 23 20.54 -42.85 2.30
C SER A 23 20.13 -41.94 3.47
N ASN A 24 20.58 -40.67 3.41
CA ASN A 24 19.91 -39.59 4.14
C ASN A 24 18.63 -39.18 3.39
N PRO A 25 17.54 -38.89 4.10
CA PRO A 25 16.32 -38.39 3.46
C PRO A 25 16.71 -37.12 2.70
N LYS A 26 16.49 -37.12 1.38
CA LYS A 26 16.72 -35.99 0.49
C LYS A 26 15.95 -34.78 1.03
N GLN A 27 16.62 -33.88 1.71
CA GLN A 27 16.19 -32.49 1.78
C GLN A 27 16.05 -32.03 0.32
N LYS A 28 14.82 -31.82 -0.10
CA LYS A 28 14.51 -31.20 -1.38
C LYS A 28 15.18 -29.83 -1.35
N LYS A 29 16.28 -29.63 -2.09
CA LYS A 29 16.85 -28.30 -2.33
C LYS A 29 15.72 -27.47 -2.94
N THR A 30 15.18 -26.54 -2.17
CA THR A 30 14.35 -25.47 -2.72
C THR A 30 15.22 -24.73 -3.73
N THR A 31 14.79 -24.71 -4.96
CA THR A 31 15.43 -23.87 -5.98
C THR A 31 15.04 -22.43 -5.70
N LYS A 32 15.88 -21.45 -6.02
CA LYS A 32 15.61 -20.02 -5.81
C LYS A 32 14.28 -19.56 -6.43
N ASP A 33 13.77 -20.32 -7.39
CA ASP A 33 12.50 -20.06 -8.09
C ASP A 33 11.26 -20.43 -7.28
N ASP A 34 11.40 -21.19 -6.19
CA ASP A 34 10.29 -21.61 -5.33
C ASP A 34 9.99 -20.61 -4.19
N GLU A 35 10.84 -19.61 -4.00
CA GLU A 35 10.73 -18.60 -2.95
C GLU A 35 10.48 -17.22 -3.56
N MET A 36 9.67 -16.43 -2.89
CA MET A 36 9.33 -15.06 -3.27
C MET A 36 9.69 -14.10 -2.15
N LYS A 37 10.23 -12.94 -2.50
CA LYS A 37 10.35 -11.77 -1.64
C LYS A 37 9.57 -10.61 -2.24
N VAL A 38 8.83 -9.91 -1.39
CA VAL A 38 7.94 -8.81 -1.84
C VAL A 38 8.75 -7.67 -2.44
N GLY A 39 9.85 -7.27 -1.79
CA GLY A 39 10.70 -6.20 -2.29
C GLY A 39 11.35 -6.52 -3.64
N GLU A 40 11.85 -7.76 -3.82
CA GLU A 40 12.42 -8.21 -5.10
C GLU A 40 11.36 -8.18 -6.22
N MET A 41 10.14 -8.69 -5.95
CA MET A 41 9.05 -8.70 -6.92
C MET A 41 8.59 -7.29 -7.31
N MET A 42 8.59 -6.34 -6.36
CA MET A 42 8.27 -4.93 -6.65
C MET A 42 9.31 -4.23 -7.53
N GLN A 43 10.55 -4.75 -7.62
CA GLN A 43 11.62 -4.25 -8.48
C GLN A 43 11.57 -4.83 -9.91
N GLU A 44 10.77 -5.86 -10.16
CA GLU A 44 10.70 -6.50 -11.47
C GLU A 44 10.25 -5.55 -12.59
N ASN A 45 10.73 -5.82 -13.81
CA ASN A 45 10.30 -5.10 -15.02
C ASN A 45 8.90 -5.51 -15.50
N LYS A 46 8.25 -6.42 -14.81
CA LYS A 46 6.87 -6.83 -15.03
C LYS A 46 5.93 -5.96 -14.19
N GLU A 47 4.73 -5.71 -14.70
CA GLU A 47 3.69 -5.04 -13.93
C GLU A 47 3.05 -6.04 -12.97
N HIS A 48 2.94 -5.67 -11.69
CA HIS A 48 2.28 -6.45 -10.66
C HIS A 48 1.18 -5.62 -9.98
N VAL A 49 0.02 -6.25 -9.78
CA VAL A 49 -1.08 -5.66 -9.02
C VAL A 49 -1.07 -6.24 -7.61
N TRP A 50 -0.93 -5.36 -6.63
CA TRP A 50 -0.99 -5.69 -5.21
C TRP A 50 -2.31 -5.22 -4.64
N PHE A 51 -2.91 -6.06 -3.82
CA PHE A 51 -4.14 -5.79 -3.09
C PHE A 51 -3.82 -5.51 -1.64
N ILE A 52 -4.27 -4.36 -1.13
CA ILE A 52 -4.21 -4.01 0.29
C ILE A 52 -5.61 -4.13 0.83
N GLY A 53 -5.80 -5.04 1.77
CA GLY A 53 -7.05 -5.26 2.47
C GLY A 53 -6.85 -5.22 3.97
N ARG A 54 -7.98 -5.17 4.68
CA ARG A 54 -8.06 -5.43 6.11
C ARG A 54 -9.20 -6.36 6.38
N ASP A 55 -8.98 -7.29 7.28
CA ASP A 55 -9.99 -8.22 7.75
C ASP A 55 -9.68 -8.64 9.19
N ASP A 56 -10.68 -8.99 9.94
CA ASP A 56 -10.62 -9.66 11.24
C ASP A 56 -10.46 -11.19 11.11
N GLU A 57 -10.64 -11.70 9.89
CA GLU A 57 -10.52 -13.10 9.53
C GLU A 57 -9.27 -13.38 8.67
N PRO A 58 -8.79 -14.63 8.62
CA PRO A 58 -7.70 -15.01 7.73
C PRO A 58 -8.01 -14.66 6.28
N LEU A 59 -6.99 -14.21 5.55
CA LEU A 59 -7.09 -13.86 4.13
C LEU A 59 -7.88 -14.90 3.34
N ASP A 60 -8.98 -14.48 2.69
CA ASP A 60 -9.84 -15.32 1.87
C ASP A 60 -10.44 -14.57 0.67
N LYS A 61 -11.41 -15.18 0.00
CA LYS A 61 -12.13 -14.55 -1.12
C LYS A 61 -13.02 -13.37 -0.73
N ASN A 62 -13.39 -13.25 0.54
CA ASN A 62 -14.27 -12.20 1.06
C ASN A 62 -13.48 -11.02 1.62
N THR A 63 -12.16 -11.16 1.82
CA THR A 63 -11.28 -10.09 2.31
C THR A 63 -11.54 -8.80 1.56
N LYS A 64 -11.87 -7.74 2.30
CA LYS A 64 -12.21 -6.42 1.77
C LYS A 64 -10.95 -5.69 1.34
N ILE A 65 -10.94 -5.14 0.13
CA ILE A 65 -9.81 -4.43 -0.43
C ILE A 65 -10.04 -2.92 -0.29
N GLU A 66 -9.08 -2.25 0.35
CA GLU A 66 -9.09 -0.80 0.59
C GLU A 66 -8.26 -0.03 -0.45
N ARG A 67 -7.16 -0.62 -0.93
CA ARG A 67 -6.23 0.03 -1.86
C ARG A 67 -5.62 -0.97 -2.82
N TYR A 68 -5.09 -0.43 -3.91
CA TYR A 68 -4.30 -1.17 -4.88
C TYR A 68 -2.96 -0.50 -5.06
N ILE A 69 -1.91 -1.30 -5.26
CA ILE A 69 -0.63 -0.81 -5.74
C ILE A 69 -0.34 -1.49 -7.07
N ILE A 70 0.05 -0.71 -8.07
CA ILE A 70 0.57 -1.23 -9.32
C ILE A 70 2.06 -0.91 -9.36
N THR A 71 2.90 -1.94 -9.34
CA THR A 71 4.36 -1.81 -9.34
C THR A 71 4.98 -2.20 -10.68
N LYS A 72 6.07 -1.53 -11.03
CA LYS A 72 6.94 -1.87 -12.16
C LYS A 72 8.29 -1.18 -12.02
N ASN A 73 9.40 -1.90 -12.18
CA ASN A 73 10.77 -1.33 -12.11
C ASN A 73 11.04 -0.53 -10.82
N GLY A 74 10.62 -1.02 -9.68
CA GLY A 74 10.82 -0.32 -8.41
C GLY A 74 10.01 0.98 -8.25
N HIS A 75 9.05 1.20 -9.10
CA HIS A 75 8.10 2.30 -8.99
C HIS A 75 6.70 1.77 -8.75
N MET A 76 5.89 2.56 -8.05
CA MET A 76 4.51 2.20 -7.75
C MET A 76 3.55 3.35 -8.01
N LYS A 77 2.30 3.00 -8.28
CA LYS A 77 1.14 3.89 -8.26
C LYS A 77 0.12 3.33 -7.29
N VAL A 78 -0.33 4.16 -6.37
CA VAL A 78 -1.33 3.78 -5.36
C VAL A 78 -2.70 4.27 -5.80
N TYR A 79 -3.70 3.40 -5.72
CA TYR A 79 -5.10 3.67 -6.04
C TYR A 79 -5.96 3.31 -4.83
N VAL A 80 -7.06 4.00 -4.65
CA VAL A 80 -8.03 3.71 -3.58
C VAL A 80 -9.18 2.87 -4.17
N ALA A 81 -9.58 1.85 -3.42
CA ALA A 81 -10.73 1.04 -3.77
C ALA A 81 -12.04 1.79 -3.46
N GLU A 82 -13.07 1.51 -4.24
CA GLU A 82 -14.41 1.99 -3.96
C GLU A 82 -14.94 1.36 -2.66
N ARG A 83 -15.53 2.18 -1.79
CA ARG A 83 -16.00 1.71 -0.47
C ARG A 83 -17.40 1.10 -0.53
N ILE A 84 -18.23 1.54 -1.45
CA ILE A 84 -19.64 1.15 -1.56
C ILE A 84 -19.97 0.80 -3.01
N PRO A 85 -20.19 -0.49 -3.34
CA PRO A 85 -20.00 -1.65 -2.46
C PRO A 85 -18.52 -1.94 -2.19
N ALA A 86 -18.22 -2.51 -0.99
CA ALA A 86 -16.87 -2.90 -0.66
C ALA A 86 -16.33 -3.94 -1.65
N GLN A 87 -15.11 -3.73 -2.13
CA GLN A 87 -14.47 -4.61 -3.10
C GLN A 87 -13.94 -5.87 -2.41
N LYS A 88 -14.29 -7.05 -2.92
CA LYS A 88 -13.83 -8.33 -2.38
C LYS A 88 -12.70 -8.90 -3.22
N LEU A 89 -11.67 -9.44 -2.57
CA LEU A 89 -10.52 -10.04 -3.26
C LEU A 89 -10.94 -11.10 -4.28
N GLY A 90 -11.86 -12.00 -3.92
CA GLY A 90 -12.31 -13.07 -4.80
C GLY A 90 -12.98 -12.59 -6.08
N ASP A 91 -13.68 -11.46 -6.06
CA ASP A 91 -14.33 -10.91 -7.26
C ASP A 91 -13.31 -10.18 -8.16
N LEU A 92 -12.31 -9.56 -7.57
CA LEU A 92 -11.21 -8.92 -8.30
C LEU A 92 -10.34 -9.96 -9.02
N LEU A 93 -10.05 -11.08 -8.35
CA LEU A 93 -9.23 -12.17 -8.90
C LEU A 93 -9.87 -12.90 -10.09
N LYS A 94 -11.20 -12.85 -10.26
CA LYS A 94 -11.90 -13.40 -11.44
C LYS A 94 -11.66 -12.61 -12.72
N LYS A 95 -11.22 -11.35 -12.61
CA LYS A 95 -10.98 -10.47 -13.76
C LYS A 95 -9.65 -10.84 -14.42
N ASP A 96 -9.57 -10.66 -15.74
CA ASP A 96 -8.31 -10.63 -16.44
C ASP A 96 -7.51 -9.36 -16.07
N GLU A 97 -6.20 -9.38 -16.26
CA GLU A 97 -5.31 -8.30 -15.81
C GLU A 97 -5.68 -6.93 -16.42
N LYS A 98 -6.02 -6.89 -17.70
CA LYS A 98 -6.38 -5.63 -18.39
C LYS A 98 -7.68 -5.03 -17.85
N SER A 99 -8.68 -5.88 -17.65
CA SER A 99 -9.98 -5.50 -17.07
C SER A 99 -9.83 -5.06 -15.62
N LEU A 100 -9.00 -5.77 -14.84
CA LEU A 100 -8.69 -5.43 -13.46
C LEU A 100 -8.04 -4.05 -13.34
N ILE A 101 -7.00 -3.77 -14.13
CA ILE A 101 -6.31 -2.48 -14.12
C ILE A 101 -7.24 -1.33 -14.54
N LYS A 102 -8.10 -1.55 -15.54
CA LYS A 102 -9.11 -0.56 -15.94
C LYS A 102 -10.09 -0.28 -14.79
N ASP A 103 -10.53 -1.32 -14.12
CA ASP A 103 -11.47 -1.23 -13.00
C ASP A 103 -10.85 -0.49 -11.81
N ILE A 104 -9.62 -0.82 -11.43
CA ILE A 104 -8.85 -0.12 -10.39
C ILE A 104 -8.80 1.40 -10.64
N LYS A 105 -8.51 1.81 -11.90
CA LYS A 105 -8.47 3.23 -12.27
C LYS A 105 -9.84 3.90 -12.17
N ASN A 106 -10.90 3.18 -12.52
CA ASN A 106 -12.26 3.69 -12.40
C ASN A 106 -12.68 3.83 -10.94
N GLN A 107 -12.35 2.85 -10.10
CA GLN A 107 -12.64 2.89 -8.66
C GLN A 107 -11.95 4.07 -7.96
N ASP A 108 -10.67 4.35 -8.23
CA ASP A 108 -9.95 5.50 -7.67
C ASP A 108 -10.61 6.83 -8.09
N LYS A 109 -11.10 6.90 -9.34
CA LYS A 109 -11.84 8.08 -9.81
C LYS A 109 -13.22 8.21 -9.16
N SER A 110 -13.93 7.11 -8.97
CA SER A 110 -15.21 7.08 -8.25
C SER A 110 -15.04 7.49 -6.80
N PHE A 111 -14.01 6.91 -6.13
CA PHE A 111 -13.67 7.28 -4.77
C PHE A 111 -13.37 8.77 -4.63
N PHE A 112 -12.55 9.34 -5.51
CA PHE A 112 -12.27 10.78 -5.51
C PHE A 112 -13.54 11.63 -5.59
N LYS A 113 -14.48 11.28 -6.48
CA LYS A 113 -15.75 12.01 -6.60
C LYS A 113 -16.59 11.91 -5.33
N PHE A 114 -16.64 10.73 -4.74
CA PHE A 114 -17.34 10.50 -3.49
C PHE A 114 -16.72 11.32 -2.35
N ASP A 115 -15.39 11.29 -2.23
CA ASP A 115 -14.63 11.99 -1.21
C ASP A 115 -14.80 13.52 -1.32
N VAL A 116 -14.73 14.08 -2.55
CA VAL A 116 -15.04 15.49 -2.81
C VAL A 116 -16.47 15.84 -2.35
N ALA A 117 -17.45 15.02 -2.69
CA ALA A 117 -18.84 15.28 -2.28
C ALA A 117 -19.01 15.22 -0.75
N GLU A 118 -18.32 14.30 -0.08
CA GLU A 118 -18.33 14.19 1.38
C GLU A 118 -17.67 15.41 2.05
N ILE A 119 -16.53 15.86 1.54
CA ILE A 119 -15.85 17.08 2.00
C ILE A 119 -16.77 18.29 1.84
N VAL A 120 -17.39 18.45 0.66
CA VAL A 120 -18.30 19.56 0.40
C VAL A 120 -19.53 19.54 1.32
N ALA A 121 -20.09 18.35 1.59
CA ALA A 121 -21.21 18.20 2.51
C ALA A 121 -20.86 18.58 3.94
N LYS A 122 -19.71 18.12 4.45
CA LYS A 122 -19.17 18.49 5.78
C LYS A 122 -18.92 19.99 5.87
N THR A 123 -18.25 20.57 4.87
CA THR A 123 -17.98 22.01 4.84
C THR A 123 -19.27 22.83 4.83
N ASN A 124 -20.34 22.36 4.15
CA ASN A 124 -21.64 23.02 4.22
C ASN A 124 -22.21 23.01 5.65
N ALA A 125 -22.12 21.90 6.37
CA ALA A 125 -22.57 21.83 7.76
C ALA A 125 -21.78 22.81 8.66
N ASP A 126 -20.47 22.91 8.46
CA ASP A 126 -19.62 23.88 9.19
C ASP A 126 -20.01 25.34 8.87
N ILE A 127 -20.32 25.63 7.60
CA ILE A 127 -20.81 26.96 7.20
C ILE A 127 -22.12 27.30 7.87
N GLU A 128 -23.09 26.38 7.92
CA GLU A 128 -24.38 26.64 8.57
C GLU A 128 -24.20 26.82 10.10
N ASN A 129 -23.37 26.00 10.73
CA ASN A 129 -23.03 26.14 12.14
C ASN A 129 -22.39 27.51 12.45
N ALA A 130 -21.42 27.94 11.64
CA ALA A 130 -20.80 29.26 11.79
C ALA A 130 -21.80 30.43 11.61
N LYS A 131 -22.79 30.31 10.71
CA LYS A 131 -23.87 31.29 10.53
C LYS A 131 -24.75 31.38 11.76
N ASP A 132 -25.10 30.23 12.35
CA ASP A 132 -25.97 30.20 13.54
C ASP A 132 -25.26 30.81 14.75
N LEU A 133 -24.00 30.47 14.98
CA LEU A 133 -23.18 31.08 16.04
C LEU A 133 -23.06 32.61 15.86
N LYS A 134 -22.90 33.08 14.64
CA LYS A 134 -22.89 34.52 14.34
C LYS A 134 -24.22 35.20 14.71
N LYS A 135 -25.37 34.55 14.46
CA LYS A 135 -26.71 35.09 14.84
C LYS A 135 -26.87 35.15 16.35
N GLU A 136 -26.29 34.21 17.10
CA GLU A 136 -26.34 34.13 18.53
C GLU A 136 -25.37 35.11 19.23
N GLY A 137 -24.55 35.83 18.45
CA GLY A 137 -23.66 36.87 18.98
C GLY A 137 -22.34 36.31 19.51
N TYR A 138 -21.96 35.09 19.12
CA TYR A 138 -20.62 34.55 19.46
C TYR A 138 -19.57 35.33 18.66
N GLU A 139 -18.54 35.81 19.36
CA GLU A 139 -17.42 36.54 18.80
C GLU A 139 -16.33 35.58 18.32
N ASP A 140 -16.25 34.37 18.94
CA ASP A 140 -15.24 33.36 18.66
C ASP A 140 -15.89 32.06 18.17
N TYR A 141 -15.48 31.58 16.98
CA TYR A 141 -15.85 30.27 16.48
C TYR A 141 -14.82 29.22 16.83
N SER A 142 -15.24 28.22 17.58
CA SER A 142 -14.46 27.01 17.83
C SER A 142 -15.23 25.81 17.28
N PRO A 143 -14.76 25.14 16.21
CA PRO A 143 -15.43 23.94 15.73
C PRO A 143 -15.49 22.89 16.83
N SER A 144 -16.65 22.26 16.98
CA SER A 144 -16.78 21.13 17.89
C SER A 144 -15.84 20.02 17.44
N GLN A 145 -15.01 19.55 18.35
CA GLN A 145 -14.32 18.28 18.18
C GLN A 145 -15.37 17.18 18.25
N ASP A 146 -15.89 16.77 17.11
CA ASP A 146 -16.74 15.60 17.06
C ASP A 146 -15.86 14.35 17.25
N SER A 147 -16.10 13.69 18.39
CA SER A 147 -15.36 12.53 18.90
C SER A 147 -15.55 11.24 18.10
N HIS A 148 -16.00 11.31 16.88
CA HIS A 148 -16.23 10.16 16.02
C HIS A 148 -15.28 10.17 14.83
N GLY A 149 -14.03 9.72 15.03
CA GLY A 149 -13.08 9.08 14.08
C GLY A 149 -13.17 9.33 12.57
N GLY A 150 -13.87 10.34 12.11
CA GLY A 150 -13.88 10.83 10.74
C GLY A 150 -12.77 11.86 10.59
N THR A 151 -12.17 11.94 9.44
CA THR A 151 -11.17 12.95 9.06
C THR A 151 -11.65 14.32 9.56
N ASP A 152 -11.11 14.73 10.71
CA ASP A 152 -11.40 16.04 11.28
C ASP A 152 -10.89 17.09 10.31
N TYR A 153 -11.78 17.60 9.49
CA TYR A 153 -11.57 18.88 8.83
C TYR A 153 -11.75 19.94 9.91
N ALA A 154 -10.80 19.92 10.88
CA ALA A 154 -10.76 20.93 11.91
C ALA A 154 -10.58 22.28 11.23
N VAL A 155 -11.64 23.04 11.26
CA VAL A 155 -11.61 24.42 10.84
C VAL A 155 -10.76 25.19 11.85
N LEU A 156 -9.58 25.58 11.40
CA LEU A 156 -9.05 26.92 11.50
C LEU A 156 -8.99 27.53 12.91
N LYS A 157 -8.05 27.04 13.68
CA LYS A 157 -7.33 27.96 14.55
C LYS A 157 -5.91 28.06 14.00
N LYS A 158 -5.47 29.27 13.61
CA LYS A 158 -4.10 29.64 13.86
C LYS A 158 -3.90 29.40 15.34
N GLU A 159 -2.92 28.56 15.74
CA GLU A 159 -2.54 28.46 17.13
C GLU A 159 -2.37 29.89 17.66
N ASN A 160 -3.20 30.27 18.65
CA ASN A 160 -3.19 31.57 19.35
C ASN A 160 -3.91 32.78 18.72
N GLU A 161 -4.68 32.64 17.65
CA GLU A 161 -5.53 33.75 17.18
C GLU A 161 -6.99 33.32 17.17
N ASN A 162 -7.85 34.05 17.91
CA ASN A 162 -9.28 33.94 17.82
C ASN A 162 -9.73 34.46 16.46
N GLN A 163 -10.38 33.62 15.67
CA GLN A 163 -10.87 33.98 14.36
C GLN A 163 -12.36 34.33 14.49
N SER A 164 -12.74 35.47 13.94
CA SER A 164 -14.16 35.87 13.98
C SER A 164 -15.03 34.91 13.14
N PRO A 165 -16.31 34.70 13.49
CA PRO A 165 -17.23 33.89 12.70
C PRO A 165 -17.31 34.32 11.23
N GLU A 166 -17.08 35.61 10.94
CA GLU A 166 -17.11 36.18 9.59
C GLU A 166 -15.87 35.78 8.76
N GLU A 167 -14.71 35.76 9.38
CA GLU A 167 -13.49 35.29 8.74
C GLU A 167 -13.54 33.79 8.47
N SER A 168 -14.02 33.03 9.46
CA SER A 168 -14.23 31.57 9.31
C SER A 168 -15.19 31.25 8.17
N LEU A 169 -16.28 31.97 8.05
CA LEU A 169 -17.23 31.80 6.95
C LEU A 169 -16.59 32.03 5.56
N LYS A 170 -15.82 33.12 5.41
CA LYS A 170 -15.14 33.39 4.13
C LYS A 170 -14.16 32.30 3.76
N GLU A 171 -13.42 31.77 4.73
CA GLU A 171 -12.45 30.69 4.48
C GLU A 171 -13.13 29.37 4.15
N LEU A 172 -14.20 29.01 4.85
CA LEU A 172 -15.00 27.82 4.55
C LEU A 172 -15.64 27.88 3.16
N GLU A 173 -16.25 29.02 2.81
CA GLU A 173 -16.84 29.21 1.48
C GLU A 173 -15.78 29.11 0.36
N LYS A 174 -14.59 29.70 0.59
CA LYS A 174 -13.47 29.58 -0.34
C LYS A 174 -13.00 28.14 -0.45
N TYR A 175 -12.77 27.46 0.67
CA TYR A 175 -12.35 26.06 0.70
C TYR A 175 -13.34 25.15 -0.04
N LYS A 176 -14.63 25.28 0.28
CA LYS A 176 -15.70 24.56 -0.43
C LYS A 176 -15.61 24.75 -1.94
N LYS A 177 -15.49 25.98 -2.40
CA LYS A 177 -15.38 26.30 -3.84
C LYS A 177 -14.14 25.67 -4.47
N ASP A 178 -13.01 25.73 -3.79
CA ASP A 178 -11.74 25.18 -4.26
C ASP A 178 -11.79 23.65 -4.35
N VAL A 179 -12.46 22.97 -3.40
CA VAL A 179 -12.65 21.51 -3.40
C VAL A 179 -13.67 21.07 -4.45
N ASP A 180 -14.83 21.72 -4.53
CA ASP A 180 -15.91 21.36 -5.45
C ASP A 180 -15.47 21.47 -6.92
N GLY A 181 -14.61 22.45 -7.22
CA GLY A 181 -14.01 22.63 -8.55
C GLY A 181 -12.81 21.75 -8.87
N MET A 182 -12.39 20.87 -7.98
CA MET A 182 -11.15 20.12 -8.14
C MET A 182 -11.22 19.04 -9.23
N PRO A 183 -10.30 19.04 -10.20
CA PRO A 183 -10.22 17.98 -11.18
C PRO A 183 -9.56 16.73 -10.60
N TYR A 184 -10.10 15.56 -10.93
CA TYR A 184 -9.42 14.30 -10.64
C TYR A 184 -8.02 14.25 -11.28
N LYS A 185 -7.02 13.86 -10.50
CA LYS A 185 -5.66 13.61 -10.96
C LYS A 185 -5.30 12.15 -10.72
N ALA A 186 -4.91 11.45 -11.78
CA ALA A 186 -4.43 10.08 -11.67
C ALA A 186 -3.18 10.00 -10.75
N PRO A 187 -2.95 8.86 -10.07
CA PRO A 187 -1.78 8.71 -9.21
C PRO A 187 -0.49 8.93 -9.98
N LYS A 188 0.41 9.72 -9.40
CA LYS A 188 1.78 9.86 -9.90
C LYS A 188 2.58 8.61 -9.56
N SER A 189 3.49 8.23 -10.45
CA SER A 189 4.47 7.19 -10.18
C SER A 189 5.44 7.67 -9.11
N GLN A 190 5.67 6.85 -8.09
CA GLN A 190 6.63 7.11 -7.01
C GLN A 190 7.52 5.88 -6.82
N LYS A 191 8.71 6.03 -6.25
CA LYS A 191 9.54 4.89 -5.90
C LYS A 191 8.84 4.05 -4.84
N VAL A 192 9.00 2.74 -4.92
CA VAL A 192 8.61 1.83 -3.85
C VAL A 192 9.43 2.19 -2.61
N ASP A 193 8.75 2.53 -1.53
CA ASP A 193 9.36 2.83 -0.23
C ASP A 193 9.01 1.68 0.74
N LEU A 194 9.80 0.62 0.67
CA LEU A 194 9.71 -0.57 1.52
C LEU A 194 10.91 -0.55 2.48
N ARG A 195 10.64 -0.55 3.78
CA ARG A 195 11.64 -0.41 4.83
C ARG A 195 11.59 -1.57 5.80
N SER A 196 12.73 -2.03 6.26
CA SER A 196 12.79 -2.90 7.43
C SER A 196 12.88 -2.04 8.70
N ILE A 197 11.99 -2.32 9.64
CA ILE A 197 11.91 -1.62 10.92
C ILE A 197 12.27 -2.64 12.03
N GLY A 198 13.42 -2.42 12.70
CA GLY A 198 13.80 -3.20 13.89
C GLY A 198 13.89 -4.71 13.67
N SER A 199 13.10 -5.50 14.37
CA SER A 199 13.18 -6.95 14.54
C SER A 199 12.64 -7.81 13.38
N GLY A 200 12.61 -7.30 12.15
CA GLY A 200 12.14 -8.08 10.99
C GLY A 200 10.76 -7.67 10.47
N GLU A 201 10.25 -6.56 10.94
CA GLU A 201 9.06 -5.92 10.44
C GLU A 201 9.35 -5.17 9.14
N LEU A 202 8.43 -5.25 8.18
CA LEU A 202 8.47 -4.50 6.93
C LEU A 202 7.40 -3.42 6.92
N GLU A 203 7.80 -2.19 6.64
CA GLU A 203 6.90 -1.05 6.44
C GLU A 203 6.88 -0.64 4.97
N ILE A 204 5.70 -0.42 4.42
CA ILE A 204 5.52 0.19 3.10
C ILE A 204 4.72 1.49 3.21
N SER A 205 5.24 2.55 2.59
CA SER A 205 4.50 3.82 2.46
C SER A 205 3.55 3.76 1.27
N ILE A 206 2.25 3.96 1.52
CA ILE A 206 1.17 3.85 0.53
C ILE A 206 0.40 5.15 0.37
N ALA A 207 1.11 6.27 0.26
CA ALA A 207 0.48 7.57 0.10
C ALA A 207 -0.32 7.68 -1.20
N ARG A 208 -1.56 8.14 -1.11
CA ARG A 208 -2.41 8.54 -2.24
C ARG A 208 -2.84 9.98 -2.03
N ASN A 209 -2.13 10.91 -2.64
CA ASN A 209 -2.42 12.34 -2.51
C ASN A 209 -3.24 12.82 -3.72
N TYR A 210 -4.50 13.23 -3.50
CA TYR A 210 -5.34 13.86 -4.51
C TYR A 210 -5.02 15.35 -4.69
N GLY A 211 -4.26 15.95 -3.77
CA GLY A 211 -3.88 17.35 -3.78
C GLY A 211 -5.04 18.27 -3.36
N TYR A 212 -5.81 17.86 -2.37
CA TYR A 212 -6.84 18.70 -1.76
C TYR A 212 -6.24 20.03 -1.29
N PRO A 213 -6.98 21.14 -1.41
CA PRO A 213 -6.57 22.39 -0.82
C PRO A 213 -6.33 22.21 0.69
N LYS A 214 -5.33 22.90 1.21
CA LYS A 214 -5.12 22.95 2.66
C LYS A 214 -6.04 24.03 3.24
N ILE A 215 -6.69 23.73 4.33
CA ILE A 215 -7.33 24.73 5.16
C ILE A 215 -6.22 25.41 5.96
N ILE A 216 -6.15 26.74 5.92
CA ILE A 216 -5.17 27.52 6.65
C ILE A 216 -5.45 27.35 8.16
N GLY A 217 -4.46 26.92 8.93
CA GLY A 217 -4.60 26.73 10.39
C GLY A 217 -5.01 25.34 10.87
N SER A 218 -5.38 24.42 9.98
CA SER A 218 -5.44 23.02 10.38
C SER A 218 -4.01 22.51 10.54
N GLY A 219 -3.60 22.21 11.76
CA GLY A 219 -2.34 21.52 12.08
C GLY A 219 -2.26 20.09 11.52
N SER A 220 -3.35 19.62 10.95
CA SER A 220 -3.39 18.41 10.15
C SER A 220 -2.93 18.72 8.73
N ASP A 221 -1.62 18.58 8.47
CA ASP A 221 -1.28 17.91 7.23
C ASP A 221 -2.16 16.66 7.26
N VAL A 222 -3.19 16.61 6.41
CA VAL A 222 -3.90 15.36 6.14
C VAL A 222 -2.79 14.44 5.71
N ASP A 223 -2.29 13.64 6.66
CA ASP A 223 -1.11 12.82 6.45
C ASP A 223 -1.51 11.73 5.45
N ASN A 224 -1.41 12.09 4.18
CA ASN A 224 -1.65 11.19 3.08
C ASN A 224 -0.54 10.14 2.97
N SER A 225 0.46 10.18 3.84
CA SER A 225 1.48 9.16 3.99
C SER A 225 0.99 8.08 4.96
N LYS A 226 0.06 7.25 4.53
CA LYS A 226 -0.28 6.04 5.28
C LYS A 226 0.83 5.04 5.07
N SER A 227 1.50 4.65 6.15
CA SER A 227 2.38 3.48 6.17
C SER A 227 1.62 2.28 6.71
N LEU A 228 1.95 1.10 6.20
CA LEU A 228 1.49 -0.18 6.72
C LEU A 228 2.69 -1.03 7.09
N SER A 229 2.60 -1.68 8.24
CA SER A 229 3.62 -2.58 8.75
C SER A 229 3.15 -4.02 8.65
N PHE A 230 4.11 -4.93 8.42
CA PHE A 230 3.85 -6.36 8.28
C PHE A 230 4.93 -7.15 9.00
N THR A 231 4.53 -8.08 9.85
CA THR A 231 5.41 -8.97 10.62
C THR A 231 5.39 -10.40 10.08
N ASN A 232 4.35 -10.79 9.35
CA ASN A 232 4.10 -12.12 8.88
C ASN A 232 4.11 -12.23 7.36
N THR A 233 4.28 -13.45 6.87
CA THR A 233 4.20 -13.78 5.43
C THR A 233 2.95 -14.60 5.15
N GLU A 234 2.21 -14.22 4.10
CA GLU A 234 1.15 -15.04 3.54
C GLU A 234 1.74 -15.99 2.50
N ASN A 235 1.91 -17.25 2.87
CA ASN A 235 2.36 -18.28 1.94
C ASN A 235 1.33 -18.52 0.84
N PRO A 236 1.76 -18.98 -0.35
CA PRO A 236 0.87 -19.16 -1.48
C PRO A 236 -0.31 -20.06 -1.18
N LYS A 237 -1.51 -19.52 -1.36
CA LYS A 237 -2.79 -20.26 -1.26
C LYS A 237 -3.70 -19.96 -2.45
N SER A 238 -4.62 -20.89 -2.75
CA SER A 238 -5.57 -20.71 -3.85
C SER A 238 -6.80 -19.93 -3.38
N ILE A 239 -7.06 -18.77 -3.99
CA ILE A 239 -8.24 -17.94 -3.76
C ILE A 239 -8.91 -17.68 -5.11
N ALA A 240 -10.19 -18.03 -5.25
CA ALA A 240 -10.96 -17.88 -6.49
C ALA A 240 -10.23 -18.40 -7.75
N GLY A 241 -9.49 -19.52 -7.62
CA GLY A 241 -8.76 -20.14 -8.72
C GLY A 241 -7.42 -19.47 -9.11
N LYS A 242 -6.98 -18.46 -8.35
CA LYS A 242 -5.66 -17.84 -8.50
C LYS A 242 -4.80 -18.15 -7.28
N LYS A 243 -3.51 -18.31 -7.49
CA LYS A 243 -2.53 -18.46 -6.42
C LYS A 243 -2.12 -17.08 -5.91
N VAL A 244 -2.36 -16.81 -4.64
CA VAL A 244 -2.15 -15.51 -3.99
C VAL A 244 -1.16 -15.66 -2.85
N ALA A 245 -0.24 -14.71 -2.72
CA ALA A 245 0.79 -14.69 -1.67
C ALA A 245 1.20 -13.25 -1.34
N GLY A 246 1.86 -13.04 -0.19
CA GLY A 246 2.32 -11.71 0.20
C GLY A 246 2.69 -11.58 1.67
N LEU A 247 2.25 -10.48 2.28
CA LEU A 247 2.52 -10.12 3.67
C LEU A 247 1.22 -9.91 4.43
N SER A 248 1.26 -10.13 5.73
CA SER A 248 0.17 -9.82 6.65
C SER A 248 0.70 -9.37 8.01
N ASN A 249 -0.22 -8.86 8.82
CA ASN A 249 0.00 -8.68 10.25
C ASN A 249 -0.99 -9.54 11.05
N TYR A 250 -1.57 -10.55 10.38
CA TYR A 250 -2.55 -11.43 11.01
C TYR A 250 -1.90 -12.24 12.14
N ASP A 251 -2.53 -12.21 13.30
CA ASP A 251 -2.15 -12.93 14.51
C ASP A 251 -3.42 -13.48 15.17
N GLU A 252 -3.55 -14.82 15.22
CA GLU A 252 -4.72 -15.49 15.79
C GLU A 252 -4.92 -15.20 17.29
N ASP A 253 -3.84 -14.86 17.99
CA ASP A 253 -3.85 -14.60 19.43
C ASP A 253 -4.06 -13.11 19.77
N SER A 254 -4.17 -12.24 18.77
CA SER A 254 -4.34 -10.81 18.97
C SER A 254 -5.81 -10.41 19.05
N GLU A 255 -6.11 -9.45 19.92
CA GLU A 255 -7.45 -8.83 20.07
C GLU A 255 -7.68 -7.67 19.07
N GLU A 256 -6.79 -7.45 18.11
CA GLU A 256 -6.97 -6.42 17.08
C GLU A 256 -8.17 -6.72 16.20
N SER A 257 -8.96 -5.70 15.91
CA SER A 257 -10.23 -5.84 15.17
C SER A 257 -10.08 -5.93 13.63
N ALA A 258 -8.88 -5.71 13.08
CA ALA A 258 -8.63 -5.87 11.65
C ALA A 258 -7.13 -5.83 11.31
N TYR A 259 -6.66 -6.82 10.61
CA TYR A 259 -5.26 -6.98 10.21
C TYR A 259 -5.04 -6.55 8.76
N PRO A 260 -3.95 -5.81 8.46
CA PRO A 260 -3.62 -5.46 7.10
C PRO A 260 -3.02 -6.66 6.35
N TYR A 261 -3.39 -6.77 5.08
CA TYR A 261 -2.84 -7.69 4.09
C TYR A 261 -2.26 -6.91 2.91
N LEU A 262 -1.11 -7.34 2.41
CA LEU A 262 -0.50 -6.89 1.16
C LEU A 262 -0.20 -8.11 0.30
N VAL A 263 -1.05 -8.41 -0.66
CA VAL A 263 -0.98 -9.65 -1.42
C VAL A 263 -1.07 -9.43 -2.92
N THR A 264 -0.53 -10.37 -3.69
CA THR A 264 -0.57 -10.36 -5.16
C THR A 264 -0.76 -11.76 -5.71
N VAL A 265 -1.12 -11.85 -6.99
CA VAL A 265 -1.14 -13.13 -7.71
C VAL A 265 0.29 -13.54 -8.03
N VAL A 266 0.62 -14.78 -7.74
CA VAL A 266 1.95 -15.35 -7.95
C VAL A 266 1.94 -16.53 -8.91
N ASP A 267 3.11 -16.85 -9.48
CA ASP A 267 3.30 -18.03 -10.33
C ASP A 267 3.11 -19.33 -9.52
N ASP A 268 2.65 -20.38 -10.18
CA ASP A 268 2.44 -21.69 -9.56
C ASP A 268 3.71 -22.32 -8.98
N LYS A 269 4.87 -21.88 -9.43
CA LYS A 269 6.17 -22.32 -8.90
C LYS A 269 6.44 -21.81 -7.50
N VAL A 270 5.93 -20.63 -7.13
CA VAL A 270 6.15 -20.06 -5.81
C VAL A 270 5.52 -20.93 -4.75
N LYS A 271 6.31 -21.38 -3.78
CA LYS A 271 5.89 -22.25 -2.67
C LYS A 271 5.98 -21.59 -1.32
N LYS A 272 6.79 -20.53 -1.22
CA LYS A 272 7.06 -19.85 0.05
C LYS A 272 7.29 -18.37 -0.18
N VAL A 273 6.81 -17.55 0.76
CA VAL A 273 7.16 -16.13 0.87
C VAL A 273 8.18 -15.96 1.98
N LEU A 274 9.18 -15.16 1.72
CA LEU A 274 10.19 -14.76 2.70
C LEU A 274 10.06 -13.27 2.99
N LEU A 275 10.18 -12.87 4.25
CA LEU A 275 10.35 -11.48 4.61
C LEU A 275 11.67 -10.96 4.04
N ASP A 276 11.62 -9.78 3.43
CA ASP A 276 12.82 -9.08 2.99
C ASP A 276 13.67 -8.69 4.21
N LYS A 277 14.98 -8.89 4.11
CA LYS A 277 15.93 -8.57 5.18
C LYS A 277 16.48 -7.15 4.99
N PRO A 278 16.94 -6.49 6.06
CA PRO A 278 17.57 -5.15 5.96
C PRO A 278 18.74 -5.10 4.97
N THR A 279 19.33 -6.25 4.67
CA THR A 279 20.47 -6.39 3.74
C THR A 279 20.06 -6.64 2.30
N ASP A 280 18.78 -6.87 2.01
CA ASP A 280 18.32 -7.13 0.66
C ASP A 280 18.39 -5.85 -0.19
N PRO A 281 18.71 -5.95 -1.50
CA PRO A 281 18.91 -4.79 -2.35
C PRO A 281 17.67 -3.87 -2.43
N ALA A 282 16.48 -4.45 -2.44
CA ALA A 282 15.21 -3.72 -2.47
C ALA A 282 14.97 -2.87 -1.20
N ILE A 283 15.56 -3.26 -0.08
CA ILE A 283 15.42 -2.56 1.21
C ILE A 283 16.56 -1.54 1.42
N LYS A 284 17.77 -1.82 0.95
CA LYS A 284 18.95 -0.93 1.16
C LYS A 284 18.77 0.45 0.57
N ASP A 285 18.14 0.57 -0.57
CA ASP A 285 17.94 1.87 -1.23
C ASP A 285 17.06 2.81 -0.41
N ASN A 286 16.22 2.27 0.45
CA ASN A 286 15.31 3.05 1.27
C ASN A 286 15.91 3.49 2.62
N GLN A 287 16.95 2.82 3.12
CA GLN A 287 17.62 3.21 4.37
C GLN A 287 18.44 4.51 4.25
N LYS A 288 18.92 4.86 3.06
CA LYS A 288 19.70 6.09 2.82
C LYS A 288 18.93 7.38 3.10
N PHE A 289 17.61 7.34 3.17
CA PHE A 289 16.77 8.52 3.40
C PHE A 289 16.55 8.84 4.89
N LYS A 290 16.77 7.91 5.83
CA LYS A 290 16.56 8.16 7.27
C LYS A 290 17.59 9.09 7.93
N HIS A 291 18.80 9.23 7.39
CA HIS A 291 19.87 10.01 8.02
C HIS A 291 19.93 11.50 7.66
N LYS A 292 19.01 12.01 6.83
CA LYS A 292 19.01 13.44 6.44
C LYS A 292 17.95 14.32 7.13
N LYS A 293 17.16 13.80 8.06
CA LYS A 293 16.14 14.58 8.81
C LYS A 293 16.48 14.84 10.27
N GLY A 294 17.72 14.64 10.67
CA GLY A 294 18.19 14.90 12.06
C GLY A 294 19.53 15.59 12.04
N SER A 295 19.56 16.82 11.56
CA SER A 295 20.64 17.80 11.81
C SER A 295 20.08 19.20 11.63
#